data_e089c035c59783c089a3d70ff81ffd32
#
_entry.id   e089c035c59783c089a3d70ff81ffd32
#
_cell.length_a   1.000
_cell.length_b   1.000
_cell.length_c   1.000
_cell.angle_alpha   90.00
_cell.angle_beta   90.00
_cell.angle_gamma   90.00
#
_symmetry.space_group_name_H-M   'P 1'
#
loop_
_entity.id
_entity.type
_entity.pdbx_description
1 polymer ?
#
loop_
_entity_poly.entity_id
_entity_poly.type
_entity_poly.pdbx_seq_one_letter_code
_entity_poly.pdbx_strand_id
1 'polypeptide(L)' 'MSIYYAPKPEPKMRVGDLVKDRWGTAGVLVKFLDPIEVRWLVQWTNGQQYGANQNTLELVNASR' A
#
# COMPACT_ATOMS: atom_id res chain seq x y z
N MET A 1 -17.77 -20.14 26.93
CA MET A 1 -16.54 -19.37 26.64
C MET A 1 -16.67 -18.70 25.31
N SER A 2 -16.46 -17.42 25.29
CA SER A 2 -16.50 -16.71 24.02
C SER A 2 -15.15 -16.82 23.33
N ILE A 3 -15.20 -17.08 22.04
CA ILE A 3 -13.99 -17.07 21.23
C ILE A 3 -13.80 -15.67 20.73
N TYR A 4 -12.69 -15.10 21.09
CA TYR A 4 -12.34 -13.79 20.59
C TYR A 4 -11.60 -13.92 19.26
N TYR A 5 -12.18 -13.38 18.22
CA TYR A 5 -11.52 -13.28 16.94
C TYR A 5 -10.99 -11.86 16.80
N ALA A 6 -9.69 -11.73 16.91
CA ALA A 6 -9.08 -10.49 16.47
C ALA A 6 -9.40 -10.33 14.99
N PRO A 7 -9.95 -9.20 14.56
CA PRO A 7 -10.16 -8.98 13.13
C PRO A 7 -8.80 -9.09 12.43
N LYS A 8 -8.81 -9.71 11.26
CA LYS A 8 -7.59 -9.71 10.44
C LYS A 8 -7.17 -8.27 10.25
N PRO A 9 -5.89 -7.96 10.46
CA PRO A 9 -5.42 -6.60 10.17
C PRO A 9 -5.71 -6.31 8.72
N GLU A 10 -6.56 -5.32 8.48
CA GLU A 10 -6.79 -4.85 7.13
C GLU A 10 -5.49 -4.24 6.61
N PRO A 11 -5.19 -4.42 5.32
CA PRO A 11 -4.06 -3.69 4.75
C PRO A 11 -4.28 -2.20 5.01
N LYS A 12 -3.27 -1.55 5.46
CA LYS A 12 -3.29 -0.09 5.65
C LYS A 12 -3.68 0.63 4.38
N MET A 13 -3.38 0.02 3.25
CA MET A 13 -3.49 0.63 1.94
C MET A 13 -4.31 -0.26 1.03
N ARG A 14 -4.89 0.34 0.01
CA ARG A 14 -5.72 -0.33 -0.98
C ARG A 14 -5.37 0.17 -2.36
N VAL A 15 -5.71 -0.64 -3.36
CA VAL A 15 -5.60 -0.22 -4.77
C VAL A 15 -6.32 1.10 -4.96
N GLY A 16 -5.67 2.03 -5.64
CA GLY A 16 -6.18 3.37 -5.88
C GLY A 16 -5.75 4.42 -4.87
N ASP A 17 -5.16 4.00 -3.77
CA ASP A 17 -4.67 4.95 -2.76
C ASP A 17 -3.47 5.73 -3.30
N LEU A 18 -3.40 7.00 -2.94
CA LEU A 18 -2.26 7.85 -3.25
C LEU A 18 -1.22 7.73 -2.15
N VAL A 19 -0.01 7.42 -2.54
CA VAL A 19 1.10 7.21 -1.60
C VAL A 19 2.32 8.01 -2.03
N LYS A 20 3.29 8.12 -1.14
CA LYS A 20 4.60 8.67 -1.49
C LYS A 20 5.69 7.82 -0.82
N ASP A 21 6.86 7.83 -1.43
CA ASP A 21 8.02 7.14 -0.87
C ASP A 21 8.80 8.06 0.07
N ARG A 22 9.92 7.56 0.58
CA ARG A 22 10.75 8.32 1.54
C ARG A 22 11.41 9.55 0.91
N TRP A 23 11.47 9.61 -0.41
CA TRP A 23 12.04 10.75 -1.13
C TRP A 23 10.96 11.73 -1.59
N GLY A 24 9.71 11.47 -1.22
CA GLY A 24 8.61 12.36 -1.58
C GLY A 24 8.02 12.12 -2.96
N THR A 25 8.44 11.09 -3.68
CA THR A 25 7.85 10.75 -4.97
C THR A 25 6.48 10.16 -4.74
N ALA A 26 5.48 10.74 -5.40
CA ALA A 26 4.10 10.28 -5.28
C ALA A 26 3.78 9.19 -6.28
N GLY A 27 2.81 8.34 -5.93
CA GLY A 27 2.34 7.29 -6.81
C GLY A 27 0.98 6.79 -6.38
N VAL A 28 0.41 5.93 -7.21
CA VAL A 28 -0.90 5.32 -6.96
C VAL A 28 -0.71 3.81 -6.89
N LEU A 29 -1.31 3.18 -5.90
CA LEU A 29 -1.26 1.73 -5.75
C LEU A 29 -2.09 1.08 -6.84
N VAL A 30 -1.48 0.18 -7.60
CA VAL A 30 -2.11 -0.47 -8.75
C VAL A 30 -2.51 -1.89 -8.43
N LYS A 31 -1.65 -2.63 -7.74
CA LYS A 31 -1.86 -4.05 -7.52
C LYS A 31 -1.11 -4.50 -6.26
N PHE A 32 -1.73 -5.39 -5.50
CA PHE A 32 -1.08 -6.04 -4.37
C PHE A 32 -0.23 -7.20 -4.89
N LEU A 33 1.05 -7.22 -4.52
CA LEU A 33 1.99 -8.19 -5.08
C LEU A 33 2.30 -9.36 -4.16
N ASP A 34 2.52 -9.09 -2.87
CA ASP A 34 3.04 -10.11 -1.97
C ASP A 34 2.43 -9.95 -0.58
N PRO A 35 1.65 -10.96 -0.12
CA PRO A 35 1.04 -10.89 1.21
C PRO A 35 2.05 -11.09 2.36
N ILE A 36 3.18 -11.73 2.09
CA ILE A 36 4.16 -12.02 3.15
C ILE A 36 4.97 -10.77 3.46
N GLU A 37 5.52 -10.14 2.45
CA GLU A 37 6.32 -8.93 2.61
C GLU A 37 5.49 -7.66 2.50
N VAL A 38 4.20 -7.78 2.18
CA VAL A 38 3.27 -6.67 1.96
C VAL A 38 3.84 -5.67 0.97
N ARG A 39 3.89 -6.11 -0.27
CA ARG A 39 4.44 -5.31 -1.37
C ARG A 39 3.32 -4.91 -2.32
N TRP A 40 3.49 -3.72 -2.88
CA TRP A 40 2.53 -3.13 -3.82
C TRP A 40 3.22 -2.75 -5.11
N LEU A 41 2.52 -2.96 -6.22
CA LEU A 41 2.91 -2.36 -7.49
C LEU A 41 2.40 -0.93 -7.49
N VAL A 42 3.29 0.03 -7.72
CA VAL A 42 2.98 1.45 -7.65
C VAL A 42 3.24 2.09 -9.01
N GLN A 43 2.26 2.85 -9.48
CA GLN A 43 2.44 3.72 -10.65
C GLN A 43 2.92 5.06 -10.13
N TRP A 44 4.17 5.37 -10.38
CA TRP A 44 4.80 6.58 -9.89
C TRP A 44 4.56 7.76 -10.82
N THR A 45 4.56 8.96 -10.26
CA THR A 45 4.32 10.19 -11.05
C THR A 45 5.42 10.49 -12.05
N ASN A 46 6.59 9.87 -11.89
CA ASN A 46 7.67 9.99 -12.86
C ASN A 46 7.49 9.11 -14.10
N GLY A 47 6.35 8.43 -14.20
CA GLY A 47 6.04 7.57 -15.33
C GLY A 47 6.48 6.12 -15.17
N GLN A 48 7.17 5.80 -14.10
CA GLN A 48 7.63 4.43 -13.85
C GLN A 48 6.63 3.63 -13.02
N GLN A 49 6.69 2.31 -13.18
CA GLN A 49 5.84 1.41 -12.42
C GLN A 49 6.73 0.31 -11.85
N TYR A 50 6.81 0.21 -10.53
CA TYR A 50 7.59 -0.84 -9.89
C TYR A 50 7.07 -1.11 -8.47
N GLY A 51 7.49 -2.25 -7.91
CA GLY A 51 7.04 -2.67 -6.60
C GLY A 51 7.74 -1.95 -5.46
N ALA A 52 7.03 -1.80 -4.36
CA ALA A 52 7.58 -1.23 -3.13
C ALA A 52 6.96 -1.92 -1.92
N ASN A 53 7.74 -2.03 -0.84
CA ASN A 53 7.22 -2.52 0.42
C ASN A 53 6.33 -1.47 1.07
N GLN A 54 5.21 -1.91 1.63
CA GLN A 54 4.26 -0.99 2.25
C GLN A 54 4.89 -0.13 3.34
N ASN A 55 5.82 -0.70 4.10
CA ASN A 55 6.45 0.03 5.19
C ASN A 55 7.39 1.15 4.73
N THR A 56 7.71 1.22 3.43
CA THR A 56 8.48 2.33 2.86
C THR A 56 7.58 3.40 2.25
N LEU A 57 6.28 3.17 2.28
CA LEU A 57 5.31 4.07 1.68
C LEU A 57 4.53 4.80 2.76
N GLU A 58 4.14 6.02 2.46
CA GLU A 58 3.28 6.81 3.31
C GLU A 58 1.97 7.07 2.59
N LEU A 59 0.86 6.81 3.25
CA LEU A 59 -0.46 7.07 2.68
C LEU A 59 -0.71 8.57 2.66
N VAL A 60 -0.96 9.10 1.47
CA VAL A 60 -1.25 10.53 1.30
C VAL A 60 -2.75 10.74 1.29
N ASN A 61 -3.46 9.90 0.51
CA ASN A 61 -4.90 10.02 0.39
C ASN A 61 -5.49 8.66 0.07
N ALA A 62 -6.47 8.24 0.85
CA ALA A 62 -7.20 7.00 0.61
C ALA A 62 -8.29 7.24 -0.42
N SER A 63 -8.46 6.28 -1.33
CA SER A 63 -9.45 6.37 -2.40
C SER A 63 -10.88 6.09 -1.93
N ARG A 64 -11.08 5.73 -0.68
CA ARG A 64 -12.38 5.41 -0.10
C ARG A 64 -13.06 6.58 0.61
#